data_923bf1b5b6e67b7408eb1b5e6e16c9c4
#
_entry.id   923bf1b5b6e67b7408eb1b5e6e16c9c4
#
_cell.length_a   1.000
_cell.length_b   1.000
_cell.length_c   1.000
_cell.angle_alpha   90.00
_cell.angle_beta   90.00
_cell.angle_gamma   90.00
#
_symmetry.space_group_name_H-M   'P 1'
#
loop_
_entity.id
_entity.type
_entity.pdbx_description
1 polymer ?
#
loop_
_entity_poly.entity_id
_entity_poly.type
_entity_poly.pdbx_seq_one_letter_code
_entity_poly.pdbx_strand_id
1 'polypeptide(L)'
;MTVFALMTRTRDVVLPPFEEIVAEHGPAVMRVCRALLGPADAADAWSETFLSALEAYPKLRPESSIRAWLVTIAHRKAVDQLRGTARRPQPAGDLPDISATDAASGEEPSMDDDLRAALDALPAKQRGAVIYRYLADLSYAEVGELLESSATAARRSAADGIASLRKHFSKGART
;
A
#
# COMPACT_ATOMS: atom_id res chain seq x y z
N MET A 1 -16.62 48.40 29.58
CA MET A 1 -16.85 46.94 29.56
C MET A 1 -16.54 46.48 28.14
N THR A 2 -15.33 45.99 27.95
CA THR A 2 -14.79 45.64 26.63
C THR A 2 -15.01 44.14 26.41
N VAL A 3 -15.89 43.81 25.52
CA VAL A 3 -16.15 42.43 25.10
C VAL A 3 -15.01 42.04 24.14
N PHE A 4 -14.05 41.29 24.65
CA PHE A 4 -12.99 40.70 23.83
C PHE A 4 -13.59 39.54 23.07
N ALA A 5 -13.97 39.82 21.81
CA ALA A 5 -14.41 38.78 20.89
C ALA A 5 -13.24 37.86 20.58
N LEU A 6 -13.28 36.66 21.14
CA LEU A 6 -12.38 35.57 20.88
C LEU A 6 -12.66 35.11 19.44
N MET A 7 -11.96 35.70 18.47
CA MET A 7 -11.90 35.19 17.11
C MET A 7 -11.14 33.87 17.14
N THR A 8 -11.87 32.78 17.30
CA THR A 8 -11.39 31.44 16.94
C THR A 8 -11.12 31.47 15.43
N ARG A 9 -9.86 31.70 15.05
CA ARG A 9 -9.39 31.43 13.70
C ARG A 9 -9.60 29.95 13.47
N THR A 10 -10.67 29.58 12.80
CA THR A 10 -10.76 28.33 12.07
C THR A 10 -9.59 28.38 11.11
N ARG A 11 -8.54 27.59 11.36
CA ARG A 11 -7.51 27.36 10.34
C ARG A 11 -8.28 26.70 9.19
N ASP A 12 -8.50 27.44 8.13
CA ASP A 12 -8.80 26.83 6.84
C ASP A 12 -7.61 25.91 6.53
N VAL A 13 -7.78 24.63 6.76
CA VAL A 13 -6.79 23.62 6.40
C VAL A 13 -6.86 23.53 4.89
N VAL A 14 -6.04 24.36 4.23
CA VAL A 14 -5.90 24.33 2.78
C VAL A 14 -5.06 23.10 2.45
N LEU A 15 -5.57 22.27 1.54
CA LEU A 15 -4.79 21.14 1.03
C LEU A 15 -3.53 21.65 0.33
N PRO A 16 -2.36 21.01 0.48
CA PRO A 16 -1.12 21.43 -0.15
C PRO A 16 -1.22 21.30 -1.68
N PRO A 17 -0.35 21.98 -2.46
CA PRO A 17 -0.27 21.75 -3.90
C PRO A 17 -0.07 20.28 -4.23
N PHE A 18 -0.72 19.80 -5.29
CA PHE A 18 -0.68 18.36 -5.63
C PHE A 18 0.75 17.87 -5.95
N GLU A 19 1.60 18.74 -6.50
CA GLU A 19 3.01 18.45 -6.77
C GLU A 19 3.78 18.10 -5.49
N GLU A 20 3.49 18.78 -4.38
CA GLU A 20 4.10 18.49 -3.08
C GLU A 20 3.65 17.12 -2.56
N ILE A 21 2.40 16.76 -2.80
CA ILE A 21 1.87 15.44 -2.46
C ILE A 21 2.57 14.34 -3.24
N VAL A 22 2.77 14.54 -4.55
CA VAL A 22 3.51 13.59 -5.39
C VAL A 22 4.96 13.45 -4.90
N ALA A 23 5.62 14.56 -4.59
CA ALA A 23 6.99 14.56 -4.10
C ALA A 23 7.13 13.84 -2.74
N GLU A 24 6.23 14.11 -1.81
CA GLU A 24 6.27 13.56 -0.44
C GLU A 24 5.87 12.07 -0.39
N HIS A 25 4.81 11.70 -1.08
CA HIS A 25 4.20 10.37 -0.96
C HIS A 25 4.54 9.43 -2.10
N GLY A 26 5.02 9.94 -3.24
CA GLY A 26 5.36 9.16 -4.43
C GLY A 26 6.28 7.98 -4.18
N PRO A 27 7.38 8.15 -3.42
CA PRO A 27 8.27 7.03 -3.09
C PRO A 27 7.60 5.91 -2.29
N ALA A 28 6.70 6.24 -1.35
CA ALA A 28 5.98 5.24 -0.57
C ALA A 28 4.98 4.48 -1.44
N VAL A 29 4.23 5.18 -2.28
CA VAL A 29 3.29 4.57 -3.25
C VAL A 29 4.03 3.65 -4.23
N MET A 30 5.20 4.06 -4.72
CA MET A 30 6.03 3.24 -5.62
C MET A 30 6.47 1.93 -4.95
N ARG A 31 6.91 1.98 -3.68
CA ARG A 31 7.27 0.76 -2.93
C ARG A 31 6.08 -0.19 -2.80
N VAL A 32 4.89 0.33 -2.54
CA VAL A 32 3.66 -0.47 -2.49
C VAL A 32 3.36 -1.10 -3.84
N CYS A 33 3.38 -0.32 -4.93
CA CYS A 33 3.14 -0.84 -6.28
C CYS A 33 4.13 -1.96 -6.65
N ARG A 34 5.43 -1.75 -6.36
CA ARG A 34 6.46 -2.79 -6.61
C ARG A 34 6.23 -4.06 -5.79
N ALA A 35 5.86 -3.92 -4.52
CA ALA A 35 5.59 -5.06 -3.67
C ALA A 35 4.32 -5.83 -4.08
N LEU A 36 3.33 -5.17 -4.67
CA LEU A 36 2.08 -5.80 -5.09
C LEU A 36 2.16 -6.39 -6.51
N LEU A 37 2.81 -5.69 -7.44
CA LEU A 37 2.76 -6.00 -8.88
C LEU A 37 4.12 -6.39 -9.48
N GLY A 38 5.21 -6.08 -8.79
CA GLY A 38 6.56 -6.22 -9.30
C GLY A 38 7.05 -5.03 -10.11
N PRO A 39 8.33 -5.06 -10.52
CA PRO A 39 8.98 -3.91 -11.15
C PRO A 39 8.40 -3.55 -12.52
N ALA A 40 7.94 -4.53 -13.29
CA ALA A 40 7.41 -4.31 -14.64
C ALA A 40 6.14 -3.46 -14.65
N ASP A 41 5.19 -3.76 -13.76
CA ASP A 41 3.87 -3.14 -13.73
C ASP A 41 3.75 -2.00 -12.71
N ALA A 42 4.74 -1.84 -11.84
CA ALA A 42 4.70 -0.86 -10.75
C ALA A 42 4.63 0.59 -11.23
N ALA A 43 5.33 0.93 -12.31
CA ALA A 43 5.39 2.29 -12.84
C ALA A 43 4.03 2.71 -13.43
N ASP A 44 3.35 1.82 -14.12
CA ASP A 44 2.02 2.07 -14.68
C ASP A 44 0.98 2.23 -13.56
N ALA A 45 0.98 1.32 -12.59
CA ALA A 45 0.09 1.41 -11.43
C ALA A 45 0.32 2.68 -10.60
N TRP A 46 1.57 3.11 -10.45
CA TRP A 46 1.93 4.38 -9.81
C TRP A 46 1.35 5.56 -10.57
N SER A 47 1.55 5.61 -11.88
CA SER A 47 1.05 6.68 -12.74
C SER A 47 -0.48 6.75 -12.71
N GLU A 48 -1.16 5.62 -12.85
CA GLU A 48 -2.63 5.55 -12.75
C GLU A 48 -3.15 5.94 -11.36
N THR A 49 -2.41 5.62 -10.30
CA THR A 49 -2.74 6.04 -8.93
C THR A 49 -2.76 7.55 -8.82
N PHE A 50 -1.70 8.24 -9.29
CA PHE A 50 -1.61 9.69 -9.20
C PHE A 50 -2.55 10.42 -10.16
N LEU A 51 -2.85 9.86 -11.34
CA LEU A 51 -3.89 10.40 -12.22
C LEU A 51 -5.27 10.35 -11.55
N SER A 52 -5.64 9.21 -10.99
CA SER A 52 -6.91 9.07 -10.26
C SER A 52 -6.96 9.94 -9.00
N ALA A 53 -5.81 10.08 -8.32
CA ALA A 53 -5.69 10.96 -7.17
C ALA A 53 -5.87 12.43 -7.56
N LEU A 54 -5.25 12.90 -8.65
CA LEU A 54 -5.40 14.27 -9.12
C LEU A 54 -6.86 14.63 -9.41
N GLU A 55 -7.60 13.74 -10.06
CA GLU A 55 -9.03 13.93 -10.35
C GLU A 55 -9.88 14.01 -9.08
N ALA A 56 -9.55 13.21 -8.07
CA ALA A 56 -10.30 13.14 -6.81
C ALA A 56 -9.85 14.18 -5.77
N TYR A 57 -8.68 14.78 -5.94
CA TYR A 57 -8.03 15.67 -4.99
C TYR A 57 -8.89 16.87 -4.55
N PRO A 58 -9.61 17.57 -5.46
CA PRO A 58 -10.45 18.70 -5.09
C PRO A 58 -11.60 18.34 -4.11
N LYS A 59 -11.92 17.04 -4.00
CA LYS A 59 -12.99 16.53 -3.12
C LYS A 59 -12.43 15.92 -1.84
N LEU A 60 -11.11 15.86 -1.67
CA LEU A 60 -10.48 15.30 -0.49
C LEU A 60 -10.73 16.20 0.71
N ARG A 61 -11.12 15.59 1.82
CA ARG A 61 -11.31 16.32 3.07
C ARG A 61 -9.95 16.68 3.66
N PRO A 62 -9.76 17.93 4.13
CA PRO A 62 -8.48 18.38 4.68
C PRO A 62 -7.95 17.55 5.86
N GLU A 63 -8.84 16.95 6.65
CA GLU A 63 -8.51 16.10 7.79
C GLU A 63 -8.12 14.67 7.42
N SER A 64 -8.21 14.29 6.13
CA SER A 64 -7.88 12.95 5.66
C SER A 64 -6.38 12.68 5.71
N SER A 65 -6.00 11.46 6.05
CA SER A 65 -4.64 10.97 5.85
C SER A 65 -4.36 10.82 4.35
N ILE A 66 -3.64 11.79 3.79
CA ILE A 66 -3.30 11.81 2.35
C ILE A 66 -2.56 10.51 1.97
N ARG A 67 -1.64 10.06 2.81
CA ARG A 67 -0.88 8.82 2.59
C ARG A 67 -1.80 7.61 2.52
N ALA A 68 -2.68 7.42 3.51
CA ALA A 68 -3.62 6.30 3.52
C ALA A 68 -4.58 6.35 2.32
N TRP A 69 -5.04 7.54 1.95
CA TRP A 69 -5.88 7.73 0.78
C TRP A 69 -5.19 7.36 -0.52
N LEU A 70 -3.93 7.78 -0.75
CA LEU A 70 -3.15 7.40 -1.92
C LEU A 70 -2.89 5.89 -1.98
N VAL A 71 -2.52 5.29 -0.83
CA VAL A 71 -2.28 3.84 -0.74
C VAL A 71 -3.57 3.06 -1.01
N THR A 72 -4.73 3.58 -0.61
CA THR A 72 -6.03 2.98 -0.93
C THR A 72 -6.30 2.99 -2.45
N ILE A 73 -5.96 4.07 -3.15
CA ILE A 73 -6.08 4.13 -4.61
C ILE A 73 -5.11 3.14 -5.25
N ALA A 74 -3.84 3.13 -4.82
CA ALA A 74 -2.83 2.20 -5.32
C ALA A 74 -3.23 0.73 -5.12
N HIS A 75 -3.76 0.39 -3.94
CA HIS A 75 -4.29 -0.94 -3.65
C HIS A 75 -5.37 -1.34 -4.65
N ARG A 76 -6.37 -0.48 -4.88
CA ARG A 76 -7.46 -0.76 -5.82
C ARG A 76 -6.93 -0.98 -7.24
N LYS A 77 -6.03 -0.12 -7.71
CA LYS A 77 -5.39 -0.26 -9.03
C LYS A 77 -4.64 -1.58 -9.15
N ALA A 78 -3.85 -1.94 -8.14
CA ALA A 78 -3.11 -3.20 -8.12
C ALA A 78 -4.06 -4.42 -8.12
N VAL A 79 -5.11 -4.40 -7.31
CA VAL A 79 -6.11 -5.49 -7.28
C VAL A 79 -6.82 -5.63 -8.62
N ASP A 80 -7.21 -4.50 -9.25
CA ASP A 80 -7.89 -4.53 -10.54
C ASP A 80 -6.96 -5.08 -11.64
N GLN A 81 -5.69 -4.72 -11.64
CA GLN A 81 -4.70 -5.24 -12.58
C GLN A 81 -4.47 -6.74 -12.37
N LEU A 82 -4.29 -7.20 -11.14
CA LEU A 82 -4.15 -8.62 -10.81
C LEU A 82 -5.39 -9.44 -11.17
N ARG A 83 -6.59 -8.87 -11.02
CA ARG A 83 -7.84 -9.52 -11.46
C ARG A 83 -7.96 -9.57 -12.97
N GLY A 84 -7.50 -8.56 -13.69
CA GLY A 84 -7.46 -8.52 -15.14
C GLY A 84 -6.57 -9.61 -15.73
N THR A 85 -5.46 -9.93 -15.05
CA THR A 85 -4.54 -11.01 -15.44
C THR A 85 -5.01 -12.39 -14.98
N ALA A 86 -5.64 -12.48 -13.81
CA ALA A 86 -6.17 -13.72 -13.25
C ALA A 86 -7.66 -13.88 -13.57
N ARG A 87 -8.06 -14.42 -14.67
CA ARG A 87 -9.45 -14.65 -15.16
C ARG A 87 -10.51 -15.18 -14.15
N ARG A 88 -10.42 -14.83 -12.85
CA ARG A 88 -11.38 -15.22 -11.80
C ARG A 88 -11.86 -14.03 -10.97
N PRO A 89 -13.19 -13.85 -10.76
CA PRO A 89 -13.73 -12.87 -9.82
C PRO A 89 -13.36 -13.26 -8.39
N GLN A 90 -12.71 -12.36 -7.64
CA GLN A 90 -12.53 -12.49 -6.20
C GLN A 90 -13.29 -11.37 -5.47
N PRO A 91 -13.72 -11.59 -4.20
CA PRO A 91 -14.41 -10.56 -3.42
C PRO A 91 -13.56 -9.29 -3.27
N ALA A 92 -14.24 -8.12 -3.21
CA ALA A 92 -13.59 -6.84 -2.95
C ALA A 92 -12.92 -6.87 -1.57
N GLY A 93 -11.67 -6.43 -1.48
CA GLY A 93 -10.92 -6.34 -0.23
C GLY A 93 -9.79 -7.36 -0.03
N ASP A 94 -9.82 -8.50 -0.70
CA ASP A 94 -8.72 -9.47 -0.62
C ASP A 94 -7.73 -9.30 -1.77
N LEU A 95 -6.43 -9.27 -1.45
CA LEU A 95 -5.39 -9.43 -2.46
C LEU A 95 -5.51 -10.83 -3.07
N PRO A 96 -5.45 -10.97 -4.42
CA PRO A 96 -5.44 -12.27 -5.05
C PRO A 96 -4.30 -13.14 -4.52
N ASP A 97 -4.55 -14.44 -4.35
CA ASP A 97 -3.47 -15.42 -4.19
C ASP A 97 -2.68 -15.47 -5.49
N ILE A 98 -1.51 -14.84 -5.51
CA ILE A 98 -0.59 -14.91 -6.63
C ILE A 98 0.24 -16.18 -6.43
N SER A 99 -0.19 -17.26 -7.05
CA SER A 99 0.72 -18.36 -7.34
C SER A 99 1.79 -17.81 -8.30
N ALA A 100 3.05 -17.98 -7.93
CA ALA A 100 4.19 -17.48 -8.65
C ALA A 100 4.01 -17.57 -10.17
N THR A 101 3.86 -16.43 -10.83
CA THR A 101 3.88 -16.35 -12.28
C THR A 101 5.35 -16.22 -12.67
N ASP A 102 5.82 -17.14 -13.48
CA ASP A 102 7.14 -17.25 -14.05
C ASP A 102 7.74 -15.87 -14.43
N ALA A 103 8.60 -15.33 -13.60
CA ALA A 103 9.55 -14.32 -13.99
C ALA A 103 10.86 -15.01 -14.36
N ALA A 104 10.86 -15.66 -15.51
CA ALA A 104 12.09 -16.15 -16.13
C ALA A 104 12.78 -14.99 -16.87
N SER A 105 13.41 -14.08 -16.15
CA SER A 105 14.49 -13.27 -16.67
C SER A 105 15.79 -13.78 -16.05
N GLY A 106 16.73 -14.19 -16.90
CA GLY A 106 17.97 -14.88 -16.53
C GLY A 106 19.03 -13.97 -15.88
N GLU A 107 18.64 -13.11 -14.97
CA GLU A 107 19.50 -12.35 -14.09
C GLU A 107 19.50 -13.02 -12.72
N GLU A 108 20.65 -13.01 -12.02
CA GLU A 108 20.72 -13.50 -10.65
C GLU A 108 19.68 -12.79 -9.78
N PRO A 109 18.91 -13.54 -8.93
CA PRO A 109 17.86 -12.93 -8.11
C PRO A 109 18.45 -11.81 -7.26
N SER A 110 17.89 -10.61 -7.37
CA SER A 110 18.26 -9.51 -6.50
C SER A 110 17.64 -9.70 -5.12
N MET A 111 18.17 -9.03 -4.09
CA MET A 111 17.58 -9.05 -2.74
C MET A 111 16.12 -8.55 -2.77
N ASP A 112 15.76 -7.68 -3.71
CA ASP A 112 14.40 -7.20 -3.92
C ASP A 112 13.49 -8.30 -4.49
N ASP A 113 14.02 -9.15 -5.38
CA ASP A 113 13.28 -10.28 -5.96
C ASP A 113 13.05 -11.38 -4.91
N ASP A 114 14.05 -11.69 -4.08
CA ASP A 114 13.90 -12.63 -2.97
C ASP A 114 12.87 -12.16 -1.94
N LEU A 115 12.89 -10.87 -1.59
CA LEU A 115 11.90 -10.29 -0.69
C LEU A 115 10.50 -10.35 -1.29
N ARG A 116 10.38 -10.07 -2.57
CA ARG A 116 9.11 -10.14 -3.28
C ARG A 116 8.57 -11.57 -3.31
N ALA A 117 9.39 -12.55 -3.70
CA ALA A 117 9.00 -13.95 -3.68
C ALA A 117 8.55 -14.40 -2.28
N ALA A 118 9.24 -13.95 -1.24
CA ALA A 118 8.87 -14.22 0.14
C ALA A 118 7.55 -13.56 0.56
N LEU A 119 7.26 -12.33 0.07
CA LEU A 119 5.98 -11.64 0.28
C LEU A 119 4.84 -12.35 -0.45
N ASP A 120 5.08 -12.79 -1.69
CA ASP A 120 4.08 -13.50 -2.50
C ASP A 120 3.70 -14.86 -1.90
N ALA A 121 4.62 -15.48 -1.17
CA ALA A 121 4.36 -16.72 -0.44
C ALA A 121 3.52 -16.53 0.85
N LEU A 122 3.29 -15.29 1.29
CA LEU A 122 2.44 -15.02 2.45
C LEU A 122 0.95 -15.12 2.09
N PRO A 123 0.09 -15.57 3.03
CA PRO A 123 -1.35 -15.41 2.89
C PRO A 123 -1.72 -13.95 2.63
N ALA A 124 -2.72 -13.71 1.77
CA ALA A 124 -3.07 -12.38 1.27
C ALA A 124 -3.21 -11.31 2.35
N LYS A 125 -3.89 -11.61 3.47
CA LYS A 125 -4.05 -10.67 4.60
C LYS A 125 -2.74 -10.36 5.32
N GLN A 126 -1.85 -11.34 5.47
CA GLN A 126 -0.53 -11.14 6.08
C GLN A 126 0.35 -10.31 5.16
N ARG A 127 0.38 -10.62 3.85
CA ARG A 127 1.10 -9.87 2.82
C ARG A 127 0.66 -8.41 2.81
N GLY A 128 -0.64 -8.14 2.70
CA GLY A 128 -1.18 -6.78 2.72
C GLY A 128 -0.83 -6.02 4.00
N ALA A 129 -1.01 -6.66 5.16
CA ALA A 129 -0.69 -6.02 6.45
C ALA A 129 0.80 -5.65 6.58
N VAL A 130 1.71 -6.50 6.09
CA VAL A 130 3.15 -6.21 6.07
C VAL A 130 3.46 -5.05 5.11
N ILE A 131 2.96 -5.11 3.87
CA ILE A 131 3.21 -4.08 2.85
C ILE A 131 2.72 -2.72 3.33
N TYR A 132 1.47 -2.61 3.76
CA TYR A 132 0.90 -1.31 4.13
C TYR A 132 1.46 -0.75 5.43
N ARG A 133 1.76 -1.61 6.41
CA ARG A 133 2.36 -1.16 7.66
C ARG A 133 3.81 -0.71 7.49
N TYR A 134 4.64 -1.49 6.78
CA TYR A 134 6.09 -1.29 6.78
C TYR A 134 6.62 -0.58 5.54
N LEU A 135 5.98 -0.72 4.37
CA LEU A 135 6.41 -0.02 3.15
C LEU A 135 5.67 1.31 2.96
N ALA A 136 4.41 1.40 3.38
CA ALA A 136 3.62 2.62 3.30
C ALA A 136 3.55 3.40 4.60
N ASP A 137 4.04 2.84 5.72
CA ASP A 137 4.02 3.44 7.07
C ASP A 137 2.61 3.86 7.53
N LEU A 138 1.60 3.02 7.22
CA LEU A 138 0.23 3.23 7.70
C LEU A 138 0.08 2.76 9.15
N SER A 139 -0.78 3.41 9.91
CA SER A 139 -1.21 2.92 11.23
C SER A 139 -1.98 1.61 11.10
N TYR A 140 -2.04 0.80 12.15
CA TYR A 140 -2.85 -0.44 12.12
C TYR A 140 -4.35 -0.19 11.94
N ALA A 141 -4.85 0.99 12.31
CA ALA A 141 -6.22 1.39 12.04
C ALA A 141 -6.44 1.57 10.53
N GLU A 142 -5.59 2.34 9.86
CA GLU A 142 -5.64 2.55 8.41
C GLU A 142 -5.44 1.24 7.63
N VAL A 143 -4.50 0.38 8.08
CA VAL A 143 -4.31 -0.96 7.50
C VAL A 143 -5.57 -1.82 7.67
N GLY A 144 -6.20 -1.75 8.85
CA GLY A 144 -7.44 -2.45 9.13
C GLY A 144 -8.57 -2.02 8.21
N GLU A 145 -8.76 -0.71 8.04
CA GLU A 145 -9.75 -0.16 7.10
C GLU A 145 -9.48 -0.62 5.65
N LEU A 146 -8.23 -0.55 5.21
CA LEU A 146 -7.82 -0.95 3.86
C LEU A 146 -8.05 -2.43 3.57
N LEU A 147 -7.84 -3.30 4.58
CA LEU A 147 -8.01 -4.75 4.48
C LEU A 147 -9.38 -5.26 4.97
N GLU A 148 -10.34 -4.34 5.17
CA GLU A 148 -11.68 -4.66 5.68
C GLU A 148 -11.64 -5.51 6.97
N SER A 149 -10.77 -5.11 7.90
CA SER A 149 -10.53 -5.80 9.17
C SER A 149 -10.36 -4.81 10.33
N SER A 150 -10.25 -5.31 11.56
CA SER A 150 -9.96 -4.45 12.70
C SER A 150 -8.46 -4.13 12.80
N ALA A 151 -8.13 -3.02 13.48
CA ALA A 151 -6.74 -2.66 13.80
C ALA A 151 -5.99 -3.78 14.54
N THR A 152 -6.68 -4.50 15.42
CA THR A 152 -6.12 -5.66 16.15
C THR A 152 -5.82 -6.82 15.22
N ALA A 153 -6.72 -7.13 14.28
CA ALA A 153 -6.51 -8.17 13.27
C ALA A 153 -5.37 -7.78 12.32
N ALA A 154 -5.32 -6.53 11.88
CA ALA A 154 -4.22 -6.01 11.05
C ALA A 154 -2.86 -6.15 11.75
N ARG A 155 -2.78 -5.79 13.03
CA ARG A 155 -1.56 -5.95 13.84
C ARG A 155 -1.13 -7.42 13.93
N ARG A 156 -2.07 -8.33 14.19
CA ARG A 156 -1.78 -9.76 14.25
C ARG A 156 -1.29 -10.29 12.91
N SER A 157 -1.98 -9.96 11.81
CA SER A 157 -1.60 -10.37 10.46
C SER A 157 -0.20 -9.86 10.09
N ALA A 158 0.15 -8.62 10.45
CA ALA A 158 1.48 -8.07 10.22
C ALA A 158 2.56 -8.82 11.04
N ALA A 159 2.29 -9.12 12.31
CA ALA A 159 3.22 -9.87 13.16
C ALA A 159 3.47 -11.29 12.64
N ASP A 160 2.40 -12.00 12.25
CA ASP A 160 2.48 -13.34 11.68
C ASP A 160 3.23 -13.32 10.33
N GLY A 161 2.98 -12.32 9.48
CA GLY A 161 3.68 -12.11 8.23
C GLY A 161 5.19 -11.90 8.42
N ILE A 162 5.59 -11.02 9.36
CA ILE A 162 7.01 -10.80 9.69
C ILE A 162 7.66 -12.08 10.25
N ALA A 163 6.95 -12.85 11.08
CA ALA A 163 7.48 -14.12 11.59
C ALA A 163 7.74 -15.13 10.46
N SER A 164 6.84 -15.18 9.46
CA SER A 164 6.99 -16.03 8.29
C SER A 164 8.16 -15.60 7.41
N LEU A 165 8.31 -14.28 7.14
CA LEU A 165 9.46 -13.75 6.40
C LEU A 165 10.79 -14.06 7.08
N ARG A 166 10.87 -13.87 8.41
CA ARG A 166 12.08 -14.23 9.17
C ARG A 166 12.45 -15.70 9.02
N LYS A 167 11.47 -16.61 9.04
CA LYS A 167 11.72 -18.05 8.82
C LYS A 167 12.24 -18.32 7.41
N HIS A 168 11.69 -17.63 6.40
CA HIS A 168 12.14 -17.76 5.01
C HIS A 168 13.63 -17.42 4.87
N PHE A 169 14.03 -16.24 5.33
CA PHE A 169 15.43 -15.78 5.21
C PHE A 169 16.39 -16.52 6.14
N SER A 170 15.94 -17.03 7.30
CA SER A 170 16.78 -17.85 8.18
C SER A 170 17.10 -19.22 7.60
N LYS A 171 16.27 -19.75 6.71
CA LYS A 171 16.54 -21.01 6.00
C LYS A 171 17.54 -20.81 4.86
N GLY A 172 17.44 -19.69 4.12
CA GLY A 172 18.37 -19.37 3.03
C GLY A 172 19.81 -19.10 3.50
N ALA A 173 19.98 -18.58 4.73
CA ALA A 173 21.29 -18.30 5.29
C ALA A 173 22.09 -19.55 5.77
N ARG A 174 21.52 -20.74 5.67
CA ARG A 174 22.14 -22.00 6.13
C ARG A 174 22.53 -22.95 5.00
N THR A 175 22.46 -22.50 3.75
CA THR A 175 22.93 -23.23 2.56
C THR A 175 24.12 -22.54 1.97
#